data_88899c5d52c6751ddf034f99e4155676
#
_entry.id   88899c5d52c6751ddf034f99e4155676
#
_cell.length_a   1.000
_cell.length_b   1.000
_cell.length_c   1.000
_cell.angle_alpha   90.00
_cell.angle_beta   90.00
_cell.angle_gamma   90.00
#
_symmetry.space_group_name_H-M   'P 1'
#
loop_
_entity.id
_entity.type
_entity.pdbx_description
1 polymer ?
#
loop_
_entity_poly.entity_id
_entity_poly.type
_entity_poly.pdbx_seq_one_letter_code
_entity_poly.pdbx_strand_id
1 'polypeptide(L)'
;MIFDSHAHLCDAKFDEDRDAVIRGLPAKGVQGFTEVGFDLPSSKSAVTMALKYPSIYAAVGFHPDHSDCLTAEALDALRRLIKEHRDVIVAVGEIGLDYHYTRDAIRRRAENDGREATEEELAGADPEASVQKQCFRTMLTLAAETGLPINVHTRDAAKDTYDMIVAEKGYRNGGIIHCFGYSKEVAAQYVKLGMCIGIGGVVTFKNSKKIKEVVRETPIDHIVLETDCPYMSPVPIRGTRNDPGNLPYVAAAIAELKGMKTEDVIRITTENVKRVYRI
;
A
#
# COMPACT_ATOMS: atom_id res chain seq x y z
N MET A 1 -1.17 12.56 -16.87
CA MET A 1 -0.46 12.81 -15.60
C MET A 1 -0.58 11.57 -14.72
N ILE A 2 0.37 11.31 -13.86
CA ILE A 2 0.48 10.12 -13.01
C ILE A 2 -0.32 10.33 -11.73
N PHE A 3 -0.89 9.25 -11.18
CA PHE A 3 -1.47 9.22 -9.84
C PHE A 3 -0.75 8.15 -8.99
N ASP A 4 -0.32 8.51 -7.77
CA ASP A 4 0.30 7.60 -6.82
C ASP A 4 -0.78 6.91 -5.98
N SER A 5 -0.88 5.59 -6.05
CA SER A 5 -1.92 4.87 -5.33
C SER A 5 -1.62 4.66 -3.84
N HIS A 6 -0.35 4.88 -3.40
CA HIS A 6 0.06 4.65 -2.02
C HIS A 6 1.28 5.48 -1.64
N ALA A 7 1.10 6.44 -0.74
CA ALA A 7 2.15 7.35 -0.26
C ALA A 7 1.93 7.73 1.21
N HIS A 8 3.03 8.07 1.91
CA HIS A 8 3.03 8.51 3.31
C HIS A 8 3.75 9.85 3.45
N LEU A 9 3.17 10.92 2.90
CA LEU A 9 3.75 12.25 3.03
C LEU A 9 3.51 12.88 4.41
N CYS A 10 2.63 12.29 5.25
CA CYS A 10 2.51 12.65 6.66
C CYS A 10 3.68 12.15 7.53
N ASP A 11 4.56 11.28 7.00
CA ASP A 11 5.79 10.85 7.69
C ASP A 11 6.66 12.06 8.06
N ALA A 12 7.29 12.00 9.26
CA ALA A 12 8.14 13.06 9.80
C ALA A 12 9.33 13.42 8.89
N LYS A 13 9.76 12.52 8.02
CA LYS A 13 10.81 12.80 7.02
C LYS A 13 10.43 13.91 6.03
N PHE A 14 9.14 14.27 5.95
CA PHE A 14 8.65 15.37 5.11
C PHE A 14 8.30 16.63 5.89
N ASP A 15 8.46 16.69 7.22
CA ASP A 15 7.98 17.81 8.03
C ASP A 15 8.54 19.17 7.57
N GLU A 16 9.82 19.20 7.14
CA GLU A 16 10.48 20.43 6.72
C GLU A 16 10.02 20.94 5.34
N ASP A 17 9.61 20.05 4.42
CA ASP A 17 9.39 20.41 3.01
C ASP A 17 8.11 19.82 2.38
N ARG A 18 7.25 19.19 3.16
CA ARG A 18 6.00 18.53 2.70
C ARG A 18 5.19 19.38 1.73
N ASP A 19 4.90 20.62 2.09
CA ASP A 19 4.12 21.55 1.26
C ASP A 19 4.84 21.87 -0.05
N ALA A 20 6.16 22.00 -0.04
CA ALA A 20 6.96 22.24 -1.24
C ALA A 20 6.98 21.01 -2.16
N VAL A 21 7.13 19.82 -1.60
CA VAL A 21 7.03 18.55 -2.35
C VAL A 21 5.67 18.46 -3.03
N ILE A 22 4.57 18.59 -2.29
CA ILE A 22 3.21 18.49 -2.84
C ILE A 22 2.98 19.49 -3.98
N ARG A 23 3.34 20.76 -3.78
CA ARG A 23 3.18 21.82 -4.80
C ARG A 23 4.06 21.60 -6.03
N GLY A 24 5.18 20.90 -5.88
CA GLY A 24 6.10 20.57 -6.97
C GLY A 24 5.65 19.38 -7.84
N LEU A 25 4.71 18.56 -7.40
CA LEU A 25 4.27 17.34 -8.10
C LEU A 25 3.76 17.59 -9.53
N PRO A 26 2.94 18.61 -9.82
CA PRO A 26 2.45 18.85 -11.18
C PRO A 26 3.58 19.11 -12.19
N ALA A 27 4.66 19.81 -11.78
CA ALA A 27 5.83 20.04 -12.63
C ALA A 27 6.61 18.75 -12.95
N LYS A 28 6.46 17.71 -12.11
CA LYS A 28 7.03 16.38 -12.30
C LYS A 28 6.05 15.42 -13.02
N GLY A 29 4.89 15.91 -13.49
CA GLY A 29 3.88 15.10 -14.19
C GLY A 29 2.98 14.27 -13.29
N VAL A 30 2.98 14.50 -11.99
CA VAL A 30 2.12 13.80 -11.01
C VAL A 30 0.93 14.69 -10.67
N GLN A 31 -0.30 14.17 -10.85
CA GLN A 31 -1.52 14.96 -10.59
C GLN A 31 -1.97 14.89 -9.13
N GLY A 32 -1.63 13.82 -8.40
CA GLY A 32 -2.04 13.60 -7.03
C GLY A 32 -1.65 12.22 -6.52
N PHE A 33 -2.05 11.94 -5.29
CA PHE A 33 -1.76 10.68 -4.62
C PHE A 33 -2.82 10.32 -3.57
N THR A 34 -2.78 9.07 -3.12
CA THR A 34 -3.51 8.63 -1.93
C THR A 34 -2.54 8.63 -0.75
N GLU A 35 -2.80 9.50 0.23
CA GLU A 35 -2.14 9.48 1.53
C GLU A 35 -2.72 8.36 2.37
N VAL A 36 -1.87 7.49 2.90
CA VAL A 36 -2.31 6.25 3.55
C VAL A 36 -2.02 6.28 5.05
N GLY A 37 -3.10 6.18 5.85
CA GLY A 37 -3.01 6.02 7.29
C GLY A 37 -2.81 4.55 7.67
N PHE A 38 -2.08 4.31 8.76
CA PHE A 38 -1.73 3.00 9.26
C PHE A 38 -2.18 2.75 10.72
N ASP A 39 -2.75 3.79 11.34
CA ASP A 39 -3.43 3.78 12.64
C ASP A 39 -4.47 4.91 12.69
N LEU A 40 -5.16 5.10 13.82
CA LEU A 40 -6.15 6.16 13.93
C LEU A 40 -5.56 7.59 13.87
N PRO A 41 -4.42 7.90 14.52
CA PRO A 41 -3.77 9.21 14.38
C PRO A 41 -3.34 9.52 12.96
N SER A 42 -2.63 8.63 12.28
CA SER A 42 -2.18 8.81 10.91
C SER A 42 -3.34 8.86 9.90
N SER A 43 -4.40 8.07 10.12
CA SER A 43 -5.64 8.16 9.34
C SER A 43 -6.28 9.55 9.42
N LYS A 44 -6.31 10.18 10.60
CA LYS A 44 -6.80 11.56 10.76
C LYS A 44 -5.89 12.57 10.05
N SER A 45 -4.58 12.35 10.11
CA SER A 45 -3.61 13.20 9.40
C SER A 45 -3.77 13.09 7.88
N ALA A 46 -3.98 11.88 7.35
CA ALA A 46 -4.24 11.64 5.93
C ALA A 46 -5.51 12.38 5.46
N VAL A 47 -6.60 12.30 6.24
CA VAL A 47 -7.84 13.04 5.93
C VAL A 47 -7.62 14.56 5.99
N THR A 48 -6.88 15.05 6.99
CA THR A 48 -6.55 16.48 7.09
C THR A 48 -5.78 16.96 5.87
N MET A 49 -4.82 16.17 5.37
CA MET A 49 -4.08 16.46 4.15
C MET A 49 -5.00 16.46 2.93
N ALA A 50 -5.86 15.46 2.79
CA ALA A 50 -6.80 15.36 1.68
C ALA A 50 -7.79 16.54 1.62
N LEU A 51 -8.25 17.01 2.78
CA LEU A 51 -9.10 18.23 2.86
C LEU A 51 -8.35 19.51 2.48
N LYS A 52 -7.03 19.56 2.70
CA LYS A 52 -6.20 20.73 2.36
C LYS A 52 -5.86 20.80 0.87
N TYR A 53 -5.70 19.65 0.21
CA TYR A 53 -5.22 19.56 -1.18
C TYR A 53 -6.20 18.78 -2.06
N PRO A 54 -6.93 19.40 -2.99
CA PRO A 54 -7.99 18.76 -3.77
C PRO A 54 -7.55 17.57 -4.66
N SER A 55 -6.25 17.45 -4.92
CA SER A 55 -5.69 16.33 -5.70
C SER A 55 -5.20 15.15 -4.85
N ILE A 56 -5.41 15.23 -3.53
CA ILE A 56 -5.01 14.19 -2.58
C ILE A 56 -6.25 13.54 -2.01
N TYR A 57 -6.20 12.23 -1.89
CA TYR A 57 -7.23 11.41 -1.25
C TYR A 57 -6.62 10.68 -0.05
N ALA A 58 -7.45 10.13 0.82
CA ALA A 58 -7.03 9.39 1.98
C ALA A 58 -7.46 7.92 1.92
N ALA A 59 -6.58 7.03 2.34
CA ALA A 59 -6.94 5.70 2.78
C ALA A 59 -6.77 5.62 4.29
N VAL A 60 -7.67 4.93 5.00
CA VAL A 60 -7.71 4.91 6.47
C VAL A 60 -7.85 3.48 6.99
N GLY A 61 -7.02 3.10 7.97
CA GLY A 61 -7.00 1.73 8.45
C GLY A 61 -6.04 1.49 9.60
N PHE A 62 -5.78 0.21 9.87
CA PHE A 62 -4.80 -0.24 10.85
C PHE A 62 -3.85 -1.24 10.17
N HIS A 63 -2.60 -0.84 10.01
CA HIS A 63 -1.51 -1.68 9.52
C HIS A 63 -1.24 -2.85 10.48
N PRO A 64 -0.75 -3.98 10.00
CA PRO A 64 -0.44 -5.15 10.84
C PRO A 64 0.38 -4.86 12.09
N ASP A 65 1.39 -4.00 12.02
CA ASP A 65 2.25 -3.62 13.16
C ASP A 65 1.53 -2.79 14.23
N HIS A 66 0.37 -2.20 13.90
CA HIS A 66 -0.50 -1.46 14.81
C HIS A 66 -1.82 -2.19 15.12
N SER A 67 -1.90 -3.49 14.80
CA SER A 67 -3.13 -4.27 14.93
C SER A 67 -3.62 -4.43 16.38
N ASP A 68 -2.74 -4.35 17.36
CA ASP A 68 -3.05 -4.36 18.79
C ASP A 68 -3.62 -3.03 19.29
N CYS A 69 -3.47 -1.93 18.53
CA CYS A 69 -4.07 -0.64 18.84
C CYS A 69 -5.55 -0.53 18.42
N LEU A 70 -6.09 -1.53 17.73
CA LEU A 70 -7.49 -1.54 17.31
C LEU A 70 -8.42 -1.91 18.48
N THR A 71 -8.89 -0.89 19.20
CA THR A 71 -9.95 -1.02 20.22
C THR A 71 -11.34 -0.78 19.61
N ALA A 72 -12.41 -1.09 20.36
CA ALA A 72 -13.78 -0.78 19.93
C ALA A 72 -13.98 0.73 19.70
N GLU A 73 -13.41 1.57 20.59
CA GLU A 73 -13.47 3.02 20.48
C GLU A 73 -12.72 3.55 19.25
N ALA A 74 -11.56 2.95 18.94
CA ALA A 74 -10.78 3.30 17.74
C ALA A 74 -11.53 2.91 16.46
N LEU A 75 -12.18 1.74 16.43
CA LEU A 75 -13.01 1.31 15.31
C LEU A 75 -14.21 2.26 15.10
N ASP A 76 -14.89 2.64 16.17
CA ASP A 76 -16.02 3.57 16.10
C ASP A 76 -15.57 4.97 15.66
N ALA A 77 -14.39 5.40 16.09
CA ALA A 77 -13.79 6.66 15.62
C ALA A 77 -13.46 6.61 14.11
N LEU A 78 -12.93 5.47 13.64
CA LEU A 78 -12.65 5.29 12.22
C LEU A 78 -13.93 5.25 11.38
N ARG A 79 -15.01 4.60 11.85
CA ARG A 79 -16.33 4.63 11.22
C ARG A 79 -16.87 6.06 11.09
N ARG A 80 -16.77 6.86 12.15
CA ARG A 80 -17.18 8.27 12.12
C ARG A 80 -16.35 9.06 11.12
N LEU A 81 -15.04 8.91 11.13
CA LEU A 81 -14.12 9.58 10.20
C LEU A 81 -14.50 9.29 8.75
N ILE A 82 -14.76 8.02 8.40
CA ILE A 82 -15.20 7.62 7.05
C ILE A 82 -16.54 8.26 6.70
N LYS A 83 -17.51 8.27 7.62
CA LYS A 83 -18.82 8.82 7.39
C LYS A 83 -18.79 10.34 7.15
N GLU A 84 -17.97 11.05 7.92
CA GLU A 84 -17.86 12.52 7.89
C GLU A 84 -17.07 13.03 6.68
N HIS A 85 -16.14 12.22 6.15
CA HIS A 85 -15.22 12.62 5.08
C HIS A 85 -15.22 11.64 3.90
N ARG A 86 -16.42 11.16 3.54
CA ARG A 86 -16.63 10.17 2.47
C ARG A 86 -16.20 10.67 1.08
N ASP A 87 -16.16 11.97 0.90
CA ASP A 87 -15.74 12.67 -0.33
C ASP A 87 -14.23 12.62 -0.58
N VAL A 88 -13.42 12.48 0.46
CA VAL A 88 -11.95 12.41 0.34
C VAL A 88 -11.37 11.05 0.76
N ILE A 89 -12.11 10.20 1.49
CA ILE A 89 -11.66 8.86 1.86
C ILE A 89 -12.07 7.87 0.76
N VAL A 90 -11.07 7.29 0.11
CA VAL A 90 -11.26 6.43 -1.08
C VAL A 90 -11.06 4.95 -0.83
N ALA A 91 -10.44 4.55 0.29
CA ALA A 91 -10.19 3.14 0.62
C ALA A 91 -10.14 2.91 2.13
N VAL A 92 -10.42 1.68 2.55
CA VAL A 92 -10.00 1.15 3.84
C VAL A 92 -8.60 0.56 3.66
N GLY A 93 -7.62 1.17 4.28
CA GLY A 93 -6.19 0.87 4.16
C GLY A 93 -5.32 1.91 4.89
N GLU A 94 -4.16 1.56 5.30
CA GLU A 94 -3.45 0.30 5.06
C GLU A 94 -3.93 -0.77 6.03
N ILE A 95 -4.24 -1.96 5.52
CA ILE A 95 -4.70 -3.09 6.31
C ILE A 95 -4.04 -4.37 5.79
N GLY A 96 -3.98 -5.42 6.58
CA GLY A 96 -3.43 -6.67 6.05
C GLY A 96 -2.67 -7.51 7.07
N LEU A 97 -1.62 -8.21 6.59
CA LEU A 97 -0.80 -9.11 7.39
C LEU A 97 0.69 -8.92 7.09
N ASP A 98 1.50 -8.81 8.13
CA ASP A 98 2.96 -8.82 8.06
C ASP A 98 3.52 -9.81 9.11
N TYR A 99 4.06 -10.93 8.63
CA TYR A 99 4.64 -11.94 9.53
C TYR A 99 6.15 -11.78 9.66
N HIS A 100 6.74 -10.76 9.02
CA HIS A 100 8.19 -10.63 8.96
C HIS A 100 8.84 -10.36 10.32
N TYR A 101 8.23 -9.52 11.13
CA TYR A 101 8.76 -9.13 12.44
C TYR A 101 7.98 -9.68 13.63
N THR A 102 7.09 -10.66 13.43
CA THR A 102 6.44 -11.35 14.56
C THR A 102 7.49 -12.07 15.42
N ARG A 103 7.20 -12.26 16.72
CA ARG A 103 8.10 -12.99 17.63
C ARG A 103 8.50 -14.37 17.09
N ASP A 104 7.54 -15.09 16.52
CA ASP A 104 7.79 -16.40 15.93
C ASP A 104 8.72 -16.34 14.71
N ALA A 105 8.62 -15.32 13.89
CA ALA A 105 9.52 -15.12 12.75
C ALA A 105 10.93 -14.73 13.20
N ILE A 106 11.03 -13.88 14.22
CA ILE A 106 12.32 -13.50 14.82
C ILE A 106 13.01 -14.73 15.41
N ARG A 107 12.30 -15.55 16.21
CA ARG A 107 12.85 -16.79 16.78
C ARG A 107 13.32 -17.75 15.69
N ARG A 108 12.51 -18.03 14.67
CA ARG A 108 12.88 -18.91 13.56
C ARG A 108 14.11 -18.44 12.81
N ARG A 109 14.28 -17.13 12.59
CA ARG A 109 15.49 -16.60 11.96
C ARG A 109 16.72 -16.80 12.85
N ALA A 110 16.61 -16.49 14.15
CA ALA A 110 17.69 -16.71 15.09
C ALA A 110 18.11 -18.19 15.15
N GLU A 111 17.14 -19.13 15.20
CA GLU A 111 17.40 -20.57 15.15
C GLU A 111 18.12 -21.00 13.86
N ASN A 112 17.71 -20.47 12.70
CA ASN A 112 18.37 -20.74 11.42
C ASN A 112 19.82 -20.22 11.38
N ASP A 113 20.11 -19.15 12.13
CA ASP A 113 21.45 -18.60 12.31
C ASP A 113 22.26 -19.33 13.42
N GLY A 114 21.69 -20.38 14.04
CA GLY A 114 22.32 -21.18 15.09
C GLY A 114 22.42 -20.46 16.45
N ARG A 115 21.54 -19.52 16.73
CA ARG A 115 21.47 -18.74 17.97
C ARG A 115 20.06 -18.64 18.53
N GLU A 116 19.92 -18.15 19.74
CA GLU A 116 18.63 -17.72 20.29
C GLU A 116 18.34 -16.25 19.94
N ALA A 117 17.06 -15.91 19.84
CA ALA A 117 16.64 -14.52 19.70
C ALA A 117 16.88 -13.76 21.00
N THR A 118 17.39 -12.54 20.92
CA THR A 118 17.61 -11.70 22.09
C THR A 118 16.32 -11.11 22.61
N GLU A 119 16.30 -10.71 23.90
CA GLU A 119 15.15 -10.02 24.49
C GLU A 119 14.86 -8.67 23.81
N GLU A 120 15.88 -7.96 23.34
CA GLU A 120 15.76 -6.71 22.60
C GLU A 120 15.06 -6.92 21.24
N GLU A 121 15.47 -7.96 20.47
CA GLU A 121 14.80 -8.35 19.22
C GLU A 121 13.33 -8.71 19.46
N LEU A 122 13.03 -9.43 20.54
CA LEU A 122 11.65 -9.83 20.86
C LEU A 122 10.81 -8.68 21.46
N ALA A 123 11.42 -7.70 22.10
CA ALA A 123 10.71 -6.52 22.62
C ALA A 123 10.23 -5.59 21.49
N GLY A 124 10.95 -5.56 20.37
CA GLY A 124 10.56 -4.79 19.18
C GLY A 124 9.71 -5.57 18.17
N ALA A 125 9.18 -6.74 18.55
CA ALA A 125 8.40 -7.55 17.63
C ALA A 125 7.01 -6.97 17.37
N ASP A 126 6.55 -7.13 16.12
CA ASP A 126 5.17 -6.83 15.71
C ASP A 126 4.16 -7.75 16.42
N PRO A 127 2.87 -7.35 16.47
CA PRO A 127 1.80 -8.19 16.98
C PRO A 127 1.77 -9.56 16.33
N GLU A 128 1.39 -10.59 17.10
CA GLU A 128 1.33 -11.96 16.60
C GLU A 128 0.29 -12.14 15.49
N ALA A 129 0.52 -13.11 14.64
CA ALA A 129 -0.33 -13.40 13.48
C ALA A 129 -1.83 -13.53 13.82
N SER A 130 -2.19 -14.03 15.02
CA SER A 130 -3.57 -14.12 15.47
C SER A 130 -4.21 -12.77 15.70
N VAL A 131 -3.47 -11.81 16.28
CA VAL A 131 -3.91 -10.42 16.51
C VAL A 131 -4.06 -9.70 15.18
N GLN A 132 -3.06 -9.80 14.31
CA GLN A 132 -3.11 -9.23 12.96
C GLN A 132 -4.30 -9.76 12.16
N LYS A 133 -4.59 -11.07 12.19
CA LYS A 133 -5.75 -11.69 11.52
C LYS A 133 -7.08 -11.16 12.04
N GLN A 134 -7.19 -10.97 13.35
CA GLN A 134 -8.40 -10.42 13.95
C GLN A 134 -8.63 -8.97 13.50
N CYS A 135 -7.59 -8.15 13.55
CA CYS A 135 -7.63 -6.78 13.06
C CYS A 135 -8.00 -6.75 11.57
N PHE A 136 -7.30 -7.52 10.73
CA PHE A 136 -7.55 -7.56 9.29
C PHE A 136 -9.00 -7.97 8.97
N ARG A 137 -9.57 -8.98 9.65
CA ARG A 137 -10.98 -9.36 9.49
C ARG A 137 -11.92 -8.20 9.83
N THR A 138 -11.64 -7.48 10.92
CA THR A 138 -12.44 -6.32 11.32
C THR A 138 -12.38 -5.21 10.26
N MET A 139 -11.20 -4.95 9.69
CA MET A 139 -11.03 -3.96 8.63
C MET A 139 -11.71 -4.38 7.31
N LEU A 140 -11.67 -5.67 6.94
CA LEU A 140 -12.43 -6.19 5.79
C LEU A 140 -13.95 -6.03 5.97
N THR A 141 -14.43 -6.25 7.19
CA THR A 141 -15.84 -5.99 7.54
C THR A 141 -16.18 -4.51 7.41
N LEU A 142 -15.33 -3.62 7.92
CA LEU A 142 -15.50 -2.17 7.78
C LEU A 142 -15.53 -1.73 6.31
N ALA A 143 -14.67 -2.28 5.46
CA ALA A 143 -14.67 -2.02 4.02
C ALA A 143 -15.99 -2.46 3.36
N ALA A 144 -16.52 -3.63 3.75
CA ALA A 144 -17.81 -4.11 3.28
C ALA A 144 -18.98 -3.22 3.73
N GLU A 145 -19.00 -2.82 5.01
CA GLU A 145 -20.03 -1.91 5.60
C GLU A 145 -20.06 -0.54 4.91
N THR A 146 -18.87 -0.01 4.59
CA THR A 146 -18.74 1.33 4.00
C THR A 146 -18.79 1.35 2.47
N GLY A 147 -18.72 0.18 1.83
CA GLY A 147 -18.65 0.05 0.37
C GLY A 147 -17.34 0.57 -0.23
N LEU A 148 -16.30 0.77 0.60
CA LEU A 148 -14.98 1.20 0.15
C LEU A 148 -14.16 0.02 -0.38
N PRO A 149 -13.28 0.23 -1.39
CA PRO A 149 -12.25 -0.72 -1.76
C PRO A 149 -11.21 -0.86 -0.64
N ILE A 150 -10.35 -1.87 -0.75
CA ILE A 150 -9.29 -2.14 0.22
C ILE A 150 -7.92 -1.80 -0.37
N ASN A 151 -7.01 -1.27 0.47
CA ASN A 151 -5.59 -1.12 0.17
C ASN A 151 -4.81 -1.99 1.17
N VAL A 152 -4.17 -3.05 0.63
CA VAL A 152 -3.74 -4.21 1.43
C VAL A 152 -2.23 -4.34 1.44
N HIS A 153 -1.66 -4.35 2.64
CA HIS A 153 -0.31 -4.78 2.95
C HIS A 153 -0.23 -6.30 3.08
N THR A 154 0.82 -6.91 2.53
CA THR A 154 1.09 -8.33 2.76
C THR A 154 2.58 -8.63 2.65
N ARG A 155 3.17 -9.15 3.73
CA ARG A 155 4.58 -9.52 3.78
C ARG A 155 4.76 -10.84 4.55
N ASP A 156 5.39 -11.83 3.91
CA ASP A 156 5.57 -13.19 4.43
C ASP A 156 4.23 -13.88 4.81
N ALA A 157 3.09 -13.40 4.29
CA ALA A 157 1.73 -13.80 4.65
C ALA A 157 0.81 -14.06 3.45
N ALA A 158 1.37 -14.32 2.26
CA ALA A 158 0.63 -14.38 0.98
C ALA A 158 -0.62 -15.26 1.02
N LYS A 159 -0.50 -16.48 1.56
CA LYS A 159 -1.61 -17.43 1.60
C LYS A 159 -2.73 -16.96 2.52
N ASP A 160 -2.39 -16.56 3.74
CA ASP A 160 -3.39 -16.14 4.72
C ASP A 160 -4.10 -14.86 4.29
N THR A 161 -3.37 -13.91 3.70
CA THR A 161 -3.94 -12.67 3.16
C THR A 161 -4.96 -12.99 2.05
N TYR A 162 -4.58 -13.83 1.09
CA TYR A 162 -5.48 -14.22 0.01
C TYR A 162 -6.72 -14.96 0.54
N ASP A 163 -6.52 -15.97 1.39
CA ASP A 163 -7.61 -16.79 1.94
C ASP A 163 -8.61 -15.91 2.74
N MET A 164 -8.13 -14.95 3.53
CA MET A 164 -8.99 -14.05 4.28
C MET A 164 -9.75 -13.09 3.38
N ILE A 165 -9.11 -12.50 2.36
CA ILE A 165 -9.78 -11.65 1.37
C ILE A 165 -10.91 -12.42 0.67
N VAL A 166 -10.68 -13.67 0.31
CA VAL A 166 -11.70 -14.54 -0.33
C VAL A 166 -12.83 -14.89 0.64
N ALA A 167 -12.49 -15.36 1.85
CA ALA A 167 -13.46 -15.77 2.86
C ALA A 167 -14.40 -14.63 3.28
N GLU A 168 -13.84 -13.43 3.53
CA GLU A 168 -14.59 -12.25 3.95
C GLU A 168 -15.12 -11.44 2.74
N LYS A 169 -14.86 -11.91 1.51
CA LYS A 169 -15.29 -11.25 0.25
C LYS A 169 -14.78 -9.81 0.12
N GLY A 170 -13.61 -9.52 0.68
CA GLY A 170 -13.03 -8.18 0.72
C GLY A 170 -12.79 -7.56 -0.67
N TYR A 171 -12.66 -8.39 -1.72
CA TYR A 171 -12.47 -7.97 -3.10
C TYR A 171 -13.72 -7.36 -3.77
N ARG A 172 -14.93 -7.49 -3.18
CA ARG A 172 -16.18 -7.10 -3.84
C ARG A 172 -16.28 -5.62 -4.21
N ASN A 173 -15.66 -4.76 -3.42
CA ASN A 173 -15.62 -3.33 -3.69
C ASN A 173 -14.40 -2.91 -4.51
N GLY A 174 -13.59 -3.86 -4.96
CA GLY A 174 -12.28 -3.64 -5.55
C GLY A 174 -11.18 -3.57 -4.49
N GLY A 175 -9.94 -3.42 -4.94
CA GLY A 175 -8.81 -3.24 -4.02
C GLY A 175 -7.48 -3.27 -4.73
N ILE A 176 -6.47 -2.88 -3.98
CA ILE A 176 -5.06 -2.88 -4.38
C ILE A 176 -4.28 -3.70 -3.38
N ILE A 177 -3.48 -4.65 -3.86
CA ILE A 177 -2.41 -5.25 -3.07
C ILE A 177 -1.19 -4.37 -3.28
N HIS A 178 -0.90 -3.51 -2.30
CA HIS A 178 0.18 -2.56 -2.41
C HIS A 178 1.54 -3.26 -2.25
N CYS A 179 2.60 -2.60 -2.72
CA CYS A 179 3.99 -3.05 -2.65
C CYS A 179 4.19 -4.53 -3.03
N PHE A 180 3.54 -4.95 -4.13
CA PHE A 180 3.45 -6.36 -4.51
C PHE A 180 4.83 -6.99 -4.69
N GLY A 181 5.16 -8.00 -3.87
CA GLY A 181 6.46 -8.66 -3.84
C GLY A 181 6.46 -10.17 -4.08
N TYR A 182 5.29 -10.77 -4.38
CA TYR A 182 5.15 -12.22 -4.58
C TYR A 182 5.37 -12.66 -6.03
N SER A 183 5.01 -13.90 -6.34
CA SER A 183 5.17 -14.46 -7.69
C SER A 183 4.02 -14.07 -8.63
N LYS A 184 4.21 -14.30 -9.92
CA LYS A 184 3.17 -14.06 -10.93
C LYS A 184 1.92 -14.91 -10.74
N GLU A 185 2.07 -16.12 -10.18
CA GLU A 185 0.95 -17.00 -9.87
C GLU A 185 0.06 -16.39 -8.77
N VAL A 186 0.69 -15.79 -7.75
CA VAL A 186 -0.03 -15.07 -6.69
C VAL A 186 -0.69 -13.80 -7.27
N ALA A 187 0.00 -13.04 -8.12
CA ALA A 187 -0.59 -11.90 -8.82
C ALA A 187 -1.83 -12.30 -9.63
N ALA A 188 -1.74 -13.40 -10.38
CA ALA A 188 -2.86 -13.92 -11.17
C ALA A 188 -4.08 -14.30 -10.32
N GLN A 189 -3.90 -14.69 -9.06
CA GLN A 189 -5.01 -14.96 -8.15
C GLN A 189 -5.77 -13.68 -7.80
N TYR A 190 -5.08 -12.58 -7.49
CA TYR A 190 -5.71 -11.28 -7.22
C TYR A 190 -6.37 -10.67 -8.47
N VAL A 191 -5.72 -10.80 -9.64
CA VAL A 191 -6.30 -10.38 -10.91
C VAL A 191 -7.63 -11.08 -11.20
N LYS A 192 -7.74 -12.39 -10.94
CA LYS A 192 -9.01 -13.14 -11.07
C LYS A 192 -10.12 -12.63 -10.15
N LEU A 193 -9.78 -12.01 -9.02
CA LEU A 193 -10.72 -11.35 -8.12
C LEU A 193 -11.08 -9.92 -8.58
N GLY A 194 -10.51 -9.43 -9.69
CA GLY A 194 -10.70 -8.08 -10.18
C GLY A 194 -9.88 -7.02 -9.44
N MET A 195 -8.92 -7.43 -8.60
CA MET A 195 -8.06 -6.53 -7.84
C MET A 195 -6.86 -6.08 -8.68
N CYS A 196 -6.25 -4.96 -8.28
CA CYS A 196 -4.99 -4.46 -8.84
C CYS A 196 -3.81 -4.79 -7.93
N ILE A 197 -2.60 -4.77 -8.51
CA ILE A 197 -1.34 -4.84 -7.76
C ILE A 197 -0.59 -3.53 -7.89
N GLY A 198 -0.04 -3.05 -6.77
CA GLY A 198 0.80 -1.86 -6.70
C GLY A 198 2.24 -2.18 -7.07
N ILE A 199 2.79 -1.41 -7.99
CA ILE A 199 4.17 -1.55 -8.47
C ILE A 199 4.91 -0.25 -8.21
N GLY A 200 5.92 -0.34 -7.34
CA GLY A 200 6.76 0.78 -6.91
C GLY A 200 8.20 0.70 -7.40
N GLY A 201 9.08 1.47 -6.78
CA GLY A 201 10.48 1.67 -7.16
C GLY A 201 11.32 0.40 -7.33
N VAL A 202 10.93 -0.68 -6.63
CA VAL A 202 11.63 -1.99 -6.68
C VAL A 202 11.71 -2.56 -8.10
N VAL A 203 10.76 -2.27 -8.99
CA VAL A 203 10.78 -2.74 -10.39
C VAL A 203 12.01 -2.25 -11.15
N THR A 204 12.57 -1.10 -10.76
CA THR A 204 13.77 -0.52 -11.39
C THR A 204 15.08 -1.19 -10.97
N PHE A 205 15.07 -2.00 -9.90
CA PHE A 205 16.31 -2.57 -9.36
C PHE A 205 16.86 -3.68 -10.26
N LYS A 206 18.20 -3.74 -10.38
CA LYS A 206 18.88 -4.74 -11.23
C LYS A 206 18.50 -6.17 -10.87
N ASN A 207 18.41 -6.48 -9.60
CA ASN A 207 18.21 -7.82 -9.07
C ASN A 207 16.74 -8.19 -8.80
N SER A 208 15.77 -7.34 -9.15
CA SER A 208 14.35 -7.56 -8.91
C SER A 208 13.68 -8.46 -9.96
N LYS A 209 14.28 -9.61 -10.27
CA LYS A 209 13.82 -10.52 -11.34
C LYS A 209 12.36 -10.93 -11.16
N LYS A 210 11.95 -11.26 -9.93
CA LYS A 210 10.59 -11.71 -9.61
C LYS A 210 9.54 -10.64 -9.97
N ILE A 211 9.71 -9.41 -9.51
CA ILE A 211 8.73 -8.35 -9.79
C ILE A 211 8.69 -7.96 -11.27
N LYS A 212 9.83 -8.05 -11.97
CA LYS A 212 9.89 -7.82 -13.41
C LYS A 212 9.12 -8.91 -14.21
N GLU A 213 9.16 -10.16 -13.75
CA GLU A 213 8.35 -11.23 -14.31
C GLU A 213 6.85 -11.00 -14.02
N VAL A 214 6.50 -10.63 -12.80
CA VAL A 214 5.13 -10.24 -12.43
C VAL A 214 4.59 -9.14 -13.35
N VAL A 215 5.36 -8.09 -13.55
CA VAL A 215 4.96 -6.98 -14.43
C VAL A 215 4.76 -7.45 -15.87
N ARG A 216 5.62 -8.31 -16.41
CA ARG A 216 5.45 -8.83 -17.78
C ARG A 216 4.15 -9.62 -17.97
N GLU A 217 3.82 -10.46 -16.99
CA GLU A 217 2.70 -11.42 -17.07
C GLU A 217 1.35 -10.81 -16.65
N THR A 218 1.36 -9.82 -15.72
CA THR A 218 0.12 -9.20 -15.24
C THR A 218 -0.48 -8.28 -16.31
N PRO A 219 -1.78 -8.39 -16.65
CA PRO A 219 -2.43 -7.44 -17.55
C PRO A 219 -2.28 -6.00 -17.04
N ILE A 220 -1.99 -5.06 -17.95
CA ILE A 220 -1.70 -3.67 -17.56
C ILE A 220 -2.90 -2.96 -16.87
N ASP A 221 -4.12 -3.38 -17.17
CA ASP A 221 -5.35 -2.91 -16.55
C ASP A 221 -5.55 -3.38 -15.10
N HIS A 222 -4.63 -4.21 -14.58
CA HIS A 222 -4.54 -4.63 -13.18
C HIS A 222 -3.26 -4.14 -12.47
N ILE A 223 -2.51 -3.23 -13.08
CA ILE A 223 -1.32 -2.61 -12.47
C ILE A 223 -1.65 -1.17 -12.10
N VAL A 224 -1.26 -0.76 -10.89
CA VAL A 224 -1.25 0.64 -10.45
C VAL A 224 0.17 1.05 -10.09
N LEU A 225 0.47 2.35 -10.20
CA LEU A 225 1.77 2.90 -9.80
C LEU A 225 1.68 3.43 -8.38
N GLU A 226 2.76 3.22 -7.62
CA GLU A 226 2.89 3.73 -6.27
C GLU A 226 4.34 4.05 -5.93
N THR A 227 4.54 4.84 -4.88
CA THR A 227 5.89 5.08 -4.36
C THR A 227 6.17 4.34 -3.09
N ASP A 228 5.18 4.20 -2.22
CA ASP A 228 5.38 3.83 -0.81
C ASP A 228 6.41 4.75 -0.13
N CYS A 229 6.40 6.03 -0.52
CA CYS A 229 7.32 7.02 -0.01
C CYS A 229 7.07 7.32 1.48
N PRO A 230 8.12 7.56 2.26
CA PRO A 230 9.49 7.96 1.89
C PRO A 230 10.45 6.81 1.53
N TYR A 231 9.96 5.59 1.41
CA TYR A 231 10.77 4.39 1.21
C TYR A 231 10.94 4.01 -0.27
N MET A 232 11.77 3.00 -0.54
CA MET A 232 11.90 2.30 -1.83
C MET A 232 12.13 3.17 -3.05
N SER A 233 12.99 4.20 -2.94
CA SER A 233 13.37 5.08 -4.05
C SER A 233 13.83 4.28 -5.27
N PRO A 234 13.35 4.62 -6.48
CA PRO A 234 13.75 3.94 -7.71
C PRO A 234 15.20 4.24 -8.10
N VAL A 235 15.78 3.42 -8.99
CA VAL A 235 17.00 3.78 -9.71
C VAL A 235 16.65 4.91 -10.70
N PRO A 236 17.47 5.97 -10.86
CA PRO A 236 18.87 6.08 -10.40
C PRO A 236 19.05 6.68 -8.99
N ILE A 237 17.99 7.08 -8.32
CA ILE A 237 18.04 7.81 -7.03
C ILE A 237 17.93 6.89 -5.80
N ARG A 238 18.22 5.61 -5.94
CA ARG A 238 18.17 4.64 -4.85
C ARG A 238 19.03 5.09 -3.66
N GLY A 239 18.46 4.96 -2.44
CA GLY A 239 19.14 5.36 -1.19
C GLY A 239 18.84 6.79 -0.75
N THR A 240 18.10 7.56 -1.54
CA THR A 240 17.57 8.88 -1.11
C THR A 240 16.13 8.75 -0.60
N ARG A 241 15.58 9.80 0.00
CA ARG A 241 14.16 9.86 0.33
C ARG A 241 13.32 9.81 -0.94
N ASN A 242 12.35 8.89 -1.00
CA ASN A 242 11.40 8.81 -2.10
C ASN A 242 10.29 9.87 -1.98
N ASP A 243 9.69 10.26 -3.11
CA ASP A 243 8.48 11.10 -3.18
C ASP A 243 7.67 10.74 -4.43
N PRO A 244 6.37 11.11 -4.53
CA PRO A 244 5.52 10.78 -5.69
C PRO A 244 6.07 11.28 -7.03
N GLY A 245 6.89 12.33 -7.02
CA GLY A 245 7.55 12.87 -8.22
C GLY A 245 8.56 11.91 -8.87
N ASN A 246 8.84 10.79 -8.24
CA ASN A 246 9.74 9.76 -8.76
C ASN A 246 9.02 8.64 -9.54
N LEU A 247 7.68 8.67 -9.61
CA LEU A 247 6.89 7.71 -10.38
C LEU A 247 7.22 7.65 -11.88
N PRO A 248 7.68 8.71 -12.55
CA PRO A 248 8.13 8.60 -13.93
C PRO A 248 9.19 7.52 -14.18
N TYR A 249 10.10 7.28 -13.21
CA TYR A 249 11.07 6.18 -13.31
C TYR A 249 10.42 4.80 -13.26
N VAL A 250 9.40 4.63 -12.43
CA VAL A 250 8.62 3.40 -12.31
C VAL A 250 7.84 3.14 -13.60
N ALA A 251 7.15 4.18 -14.09
CA ALA A 251 6.38 4.10 -15.34
C ALA A 251 7.26 3.72 -16.54
N ALA A 252 8.44 4.32 -16.66
CA ALA A 252 9.40 4.01 -17.73
C ALA A 252 9.88 2.54 -17.66
N ALA A 253 10.19 2.05 -16.44
CA ALA A 253 10.60 0.66 -16.26
C ALA A 253 9.50 -0.34 -16.62
N ILE A 254 8.24 -0.04 -16.27
CA ILE A 254 7.09 -0.87 -16.67
C ILE A 254 6.88 -0.83 -18.18
N ALA A 255 7.01 0.34 -18.80
CA ALA A 255 6.87 0.51 -20.25
C ALA A 255 7.90 -0.34 -21.01
N GLU A 256 9.15 -0.33 -20.59
CA GLU A 256 10.21 -1.20 -21.15
C GLU A 256 9.85 -2.69 -21.03
N LEU A 257 9.42 -3.13 -19.81
CA LEU A 257 9.08 -4.53 -19.55
C LEU A 257 7.86 -5.01 -20.36
N LYS A 258 6.92 -4.12 -20.64
CA LYS A 258 5.68 -4.38 -21.39
C LYS A 258 5.81 -4.16 -22.88
N GLY A 259 6.90 -3.56 -23.38
CA GLY A 259 7.00 -3.13 -24.76
C GLY A 259 5.98 -2.07 -25.17
N MET A 260 5.61 -1.19 -24.21
CA MET A 260 4.60 -0.14 -24.38
C MET A 260 5.25 1.25 -24.38
N LYS A 261 4.51 2.28 -24.81
CA LYS A 261 4.92 3.66 -24.59
C LYS A 261 4.69 4.05 -23.12
N THR A 262 5.59 4.84 -22.55
CA THR A 262 5.49 5.30 -21.16
C THR A 262 4.19 6.07 -20.91
N GLU A 263 3.75 6.87 -21.89
CA GLU A 263 2.51 7.65 -21.82
C GLU A 263 1.26 6.75 -21.71
N ASP A 264 1.27 5.60 -22.42
CA ASP A 264 0.16 4.63 -22.34
C ASP A 264 0.16 3.92 -20.98
N VAL A 265 1.32 3.54 -20.47
CA VAL A 265 1.43 2.98 -19.10
C VAL A 265 0.87 3.98 -18.09
N ILE A 266 1.31 5.23 -18.13
CA ILE A 266 0.84 6.29 -17.22
C ILE A 266 -0.68 6.45 -17.32
N ARG A 267 -1.22 6.53 -18.52
CA ARG A 267 -2.65 6.71 -18.75
C ARG A 267 -3.44 5.53 -18.16
N ILE A 268 -3.09 4.30 -18.54
CA ILE A 268 -3.84 3.11 -18.13
C ILE A 268 -3.75 2.89 -16.61
N THR A 269 -2.56 3.00 -16.03
CA THR A 269 -2.39 2.78 -14.58
C THR A 269 -3.10 3.85 -13.75
N THR A 270 -3.16 5.10 -14.23
CA THR A 270 -3.95 6.17 -13.60
C THR A 270 -5.46 5.90 -13.71
N GLU A 271 -5.94 5.44 -14.86
CA GLU A 271 -7.32 5.01 -15.04
C GLU A 271 -7.68 3.83 -14.12
N ASN A 272 -6.74 2.90 -13.90
CA ASN A 272 -6.94 1.79 -12.97
C ASN A 272 -7.14 2.29 -11.52
N VAL A 273 -6.30 3.23 -11.04
CA VAL A 273 -6.50 3.83 -9.72
C VAL A 273 -7.85 4.51 -9.62
N LYS A 274 -8.21 5.33 -10.62
CA LYS A 274 -9.51 6.02 -10.65
C LYS A 274 -10.68 5.04 -10.63
N ARG A 275 -10.59 3.95 -11.35
CA ARG A 275 -11.58 2.88 -11.36
C ARG A 275 -11.71 2.20 -10.00
N VAL A 276 -10.58 1.84 -9.36
CA VAL A 276 -10.58 1.18 -8.06
C VAL A 276 -11.09 2.11 -6.96
N TYR A 277 -10.59 3.33 -6.90
CA TYR A 277 -10.93 4.31 -5.87
C TYR A 277 -12.18 5.13 -6.17
N ARG A 278 -12.72 5.03 -7.40
CA ARG A 278 -13.95 5.73 -7.86
C ARG A 278 -13.83 7.26 -7.79
N ILE A 279 -12.68 7.80 -8.25
CA ILE A 279 -12.32 9.23 -8.24
C ILE A 279 -12.18 9.80 -9.64
#